data_2ff83276ec580c9761c0352a391a8912
#
_entry.id   2ff83276ec580c9761c0352a391a8912
#
_cell.length_a   1.000
_cell.length_b   1.000
_cell.length_c   1.000
_cell.angle_alpha   90.00
_cell.angle_beta   90.00
_cell.angle_gamma   90.00
#
_symmetry.space_group_name_H-M   'P 1'
#
loop_
_entity.id
_entity.type
_entity.pdbx_description
1 polymer ?
#
loop_
_entity_poly.entity_id
_entity_poly.type
_entity_poly.pdbx_seq_one_letter_code
_entity_poly.pdbx_strand_id
1 'polypeptide(L)'
;MIVCLRTVVVPPEWRDRYLAWIADGRAIRQQHGILAELVCEPASPGGETVVITVWPSHQVFDAWIATPHRDALTASEVHQAVSYRPITRYEVTGGYLNLPGLTTCDPSPQHASEEPS
;
A
#
# COMPACT_ATOMS: atom_id res chain seq x y z
N MET A 1 -13.80 7.83 -8.08
CA MET A 1 -12.81 7.35 -7.09
C MET A 1 -12.98 5.87 -6.89
N ILE A 2 -11.88 5.14 -6.93
CA ILE A 2 -11.91 3.70 -6.70
C ILE A 2 -10.96 3.34 -5.57
N VAL A 3 -11.27 2.22 -4.92
CA VAL A 3 -10.42 1.62 -3.92
C VAL A 3 -9.95 0.28 -4.47
N CYS A 4 -8.65 0.05 -4.42
CA CYS A 4 -8.07 -1.23 -4.81
C CYS A 4 -7.60 -1.95 -3.56
N LEU A 5 -8.00 -3.20 -3.41
CA LEU A 5 -7.65 -4.00 -2.25
C LEU A 5 -6.92 -5.25 -2.71
N ARG A 6 -5.81 -5.52 -2.08
CA ARG A 6 -5.03 -6.73 -2.37
C ARG A 6 -4.58 -7.36 -1.07
N THR A 7 -4.79 -8.64 -0.94
CA THR A 7 -4.25 -9.41 0.17
C THR A 7 -2.91 -9.99 -0.24
N VAL A 8 -1.94 -9.93 0.64
CA VAL A 8 -0.59 -10.41 0.36
C VAL A 8 -0.11 -11.31 1.49
N VAL A 9 0.72 -12.27 1.15
CA VAL A 9 1.37 -13.12 2.14
C VAL A 9 2.85 -12.74 2.14
N VAL A 10 3.27 -12.12 3.24
CA VAL A 10 4.64 -11.66 3.39
C VAL A 10 5.33 -12.58 4.39
N PRO A 11 6.37 -13.33 3.97
CA PRO A 11 7.11 -14.15 4.94
C PRO A 11 7.67 -13.26 6.05
N PRO A 12 7.68 -13.73 7.30
CA PRO A 12 8.09 -12.87 8.41
C PRO A 12 9.49 -12.27 8.26
N GLU A 13 10.41 -13.00 7.64
CA GLU A 13 11.76 -12.51 7.45
C GLU A 13 11.84 -11.41 6.39
N TRP A 14 10.79 -11.21 5.62
CA TRP A 14 10.74 -10.15 4.59
C TRP A 14 9.89 -8.95 5.02
N ARG A 15 9.28 -9.00 6.19
CA ARG A 15 8.32 -7.97 6.61
C ARG A 15 8.90 -6.55 6.55
N ASP A 16 10.01 -6.34 7.20
CA ASP A 16 10.58 -4.99 7.29
C ASP A 16 11.03 -4.50 5.91
N ARG A 17 11.61 -5.38 5.12
CA ARG A 17 12.04 -5.04 3.77
C ARG A 17 10.85 -4.75 2.86
N TYR A 18 9.75 -5.48 3.04
CA TYR A 18 8.54 -5.25 2.27
C TYR A 18 7.94 -3.88 2.59
N LEU A 19 7.85 -3.53 3.87
CA LEU A 19 7.31 -2.23 4.27
C LEU A 19 8.20 -1.08 3.77
N ALA A 20 9.51 -1.25 3.82
CA ALA A 20 10.43 -0.27 3.29
C ALA A 20 10.29 -0.12 1.77
N TRP A 21 10.10 -1.23 1.07
CA TRP A 21 9.91 -1.23 -0.38
C TRP A 21 8.64 -0.47 -0.77
N ILE A 22 7.55 -0.66 -0.02
CA ILE A 22 6.33 0.10 -0.26
C ILE A 22 6.57 1.58 -0.02
N ALA A 23 7.22 1.94 1.08
CA ALA A 23 7.49 3.33 1.40
C ALA A 23 8.37 3.99 0.33
N ASP A 24 9.36 3.27 -0.17
CA ASP A 24 10.27 3.80 -1.18
C ASP A 24 9.56 4.10 -2.50
N GLY A 25 8.55 3.34 -2.84
CA GLY A 25 7.81 3.56 -4.09
C GLY A 25 6.71 4.61 -3.98
N ARG A 26 6.46 5.13 -2.77
CA ARG A 26 5.31 6.01 -2.52
C ARG A 26 5.34 7.28 -3.36
N ALA A 27 6.50 7.93 -3.43
CA ALA A 27 6.62 9.20 -4.15
C ALA A 27 6.27 9.03 -5.63
N ILE A 28 6.70 7.94 -6.24
CA ILE A 28 6.41 7.67 -7.65
C ILE A 28 4.91 7.41 -7.83
N ARG A 29 4.30 6.64 -6.93
CA ARG A 29 2.86 6.39 -7.00
C ARG A 29 2.06 7.67 -6.83
N GLN A 30 2.53 8.59 -5.98
CA GLN A 30 1.88 9.89 -5.82
C GLN A 30 1.94 10.71 -7.09
N GLN A 31 3.05 10.65 -7.83
CA GLN A 31 3.16 11.34 -9.11
C GLN A 31 2.18 10.77 -10.13
N HIS A 32 1.81 9.52 -10.00
CA HIS A 32 0.87 8.88 -10.91
C HIS A 32 -0.57 8.90 -10.41
N GLY A 33 -0.83 9.65 -9.33
CA GLY A 33 -2.20 9.97 -8.94
C GLY A 33 -2.79 9.21 -7.77
N ILE A 34 -2.01 8.39 -7.06
CA ILE A 34 -2.57 7.69 -5.91
C ILE A 34 -3.00 8.71 -4.86
N LEU A 35 -4.16 8.50 -4.27
CA LEU A 35 -4.71 9.40 -3.26
C LEU A 35 -4.44 8.92 -1.85
N ALA A 36 -4.38 7.63 -1.63
CA ALA A 36 -4.12 7.06 -0.31
C ALA A 36 -3.54 5.66 -0.43
N GLU A 37 -2.77 5.26 0.56
CA GLU A 37 -2.16 3.94 0.59
C GLU A 37 -2.08 3.51 2.04
N LEU A 38 -2.65 2.36 2.34
CA LEU A 38 -2.62 1.79 3.69
C LEU A 38 -2.12 0.36 3.61
N VAL A 39 -1.20 0.01 4.48
CA VAL A 39 -0.76 -1.36 4.64
C VAL A 39 -1.27 -1.80 6.00
N CYS A 40 -2.14 -2.80 6.00
CA CYS A 40 -2.82 -3.23 7.20
C CYS A 40 -2.38 -4.64 7.55
N GLU A 41 -1.72 -4.78 8.67
CA GLU A 41 -1.31 -6.10 9.14
C GLU A 41 -2.40 -6.67 10.03
N PRO A 42 -2.56 -8.00 10.06
CA PRO A 42 -3.64 -8.58 10.85
C PRO A 42 -3.44 -8.34 12.35
N ALA A 43 -4.52 -8.05 13.04
CA ALA A 43 -4.47 -7.86 14.48
C ALA A 43 -4.30 -9.19 15.22
N SER A 44 -4.60 -10.30 14.57
CA SER A 44 -4.49 -11.63 15.16
C SER A 44 -3.48 -12.48 14.41
N PRO A 45 -2.79 -13.40 15.06
CA PRO A 45 -1.83 -14.27 14.37
C PRO A 45 -2.49 -15.10 13.27
N GLY A 46 -1.78 -15.31 12.20
CA GLY A 46 -2.26 -16.16 11.12
C GLY A 46 -3.10 -15.47 10.05
N GLY A 47 -3.40 -14.19 10.24
CA GLY A 47 -4.09 -13.43 9.19
C GLY A 47 -3.15 -12.98 8.09
N GLU A 48 -3.72 -12.40 7.05
CA GLU A 48 -2.95 -11.92 5.90
C GLU A 48 -2.86 -10.41 5.92
N THR A 49 -1.80 -9.87 5.34
CA THR A 49 -1.64 -8.42 5.19
C THR A 49 -2.54 -7.94 4.05
N VAL A 50 -3.16 -6.80 4.24
CA VAL A 50 -4.03 -6.20 3.23
C VAL A 50 -3.46 -4.86 2.83
N VAL A 51 -3.29 -4.63 1.55
CA VAL A 51 -2.85 -3.33 1.01
C VAL A 51 -4.05 -2.67 0.36
N ILE A 52 -4.36 -1.46 0.82
CA ILE A 52 -5.49 -0.70 0.31
C ILE A 52 -4.94 0.55 -0.34
N THR A 53 -5.31 0.78 -1.59
CA THR A 53 -4.92 2.00 -2.30
C THR A 53 -6.17 2.68 -2.85
N VAL A 54 -6.14 4.00 -2.92
CA VAL A 54 -7.27 4.79 -3.41
C VAL A 54 -6.78 5.61 -4.60
N TRP A 55 -7.53 5.59 -5.68
CA TRP A 55 -7.17 6.25 -6.93
C TRP A 55 -8.35 7.08 -7.45
N PRO A 56 -8.08 8.16 -8.19
CA PRO A 56 -9.17 9.00 -8.71
C PRO A 56 -10.13 8.26 -9.62
N SER A 57 -9.65 7.31 -10.41
CA SER A 57 -10.48 6.57 -11.37
C SER A 57 -9.81 5.28 -11.80
N HIS A 58 -10.55 4.41 -12.44
CA HIS A 58 -10.00 3.21 -13.07
C HIS A 58 -8.93 3.58 -14.09
N GLN A 59 -9.17 4.65 -14.84
CA GLN A 59 -8.25 5.05 -15.89
C GLN A 59 -6.90 5.47 -15.33
N VAL A 60 -6.88 6.19 -14.23
CA VAL A 60 -5.63 6.61 -13.58
C VAL A 60 -4.87 5.40 -13.06
N PHE A 61 -5.58 4.46 -12.45
CA PHE A 61 -4.95 3.25 -11.95
C PHE A 61 -4.39 2.39 -13.09
N ASP A 62 -5.16 2.22 -14.15
CA ASP A 62 -4.72 1.45 -15.32
C ASP A 62 -3.48 2.07 -15.96
N ALA A 63 -3.41 3.39 -16.01
CA ALA A 63 -2.25 4.09 -16.53
C ALA A 63 -1.01 3.82 -15.65
N TRP A 64 -1.18 3.79 -14.33
CA TRP A 64 -0.08 3.47 -13.41
C TRP A 64 0.46 2.07 -13.66
N ILE A 65 -0.44 1.09 -13.78
CA ILE A 65 -0.04 -0.29 -14.00
C ILE A 65 0.80 -0.43 -15.27
N ALA A 66 0.52 0.39 -16.27
CA ALA A 66 1.21 0.31 -17.54
C ALA A 66 2.55 1.06 -17.58
N THR A 67 2.95 1.72 -16.48
CA THR A 67 4.18 2.51 -16.51
C THR A 67 5.43 1.65 -16.36
N PRO A 68 6.56 2.08 -16.93
CA PRO A 68 7.84 1.42 -16.69
C PRO A 68 8.27 1.51 -15.21
N HIS A 69 7.84 2.54 -14.50
CA HIS A 69 8.17 2.68 -13.08
C HIS A 69 7.57 1.53 -12.28
N ARG A 70 6.34 1.16 -12.58
CA ARG A 70 5.67 0.06 -11.90
C ARG A 70 6.37 -1.25 -12.22
N ASP A 71 6.80 -1.44 -13.47
CA ASP A 71 7.51 -2.64 -13.87
C ASP A 71 8.84 -2.75 -13.11
N ALA A 72 9.55 -1.65 -12.93
CA ALA A 72 10.80 -1.65 -12.18
C ALA A 72 10.58 -2.05 -10.72
N LEU A 73 9.50 -1.59 -10.11
CA LEU A 73 9.18 -1.97 -8.74
C LEU A 73 8.86 -3.46 -8.62
N THR A 74 8.10 -4.00 -9.55
CA THR A 74 7.72 -5.41 -9.50
C THR A 74 8.86 -6.35 -9.85
N ALA A 75 9.93 -5.85 -10.45
CA ALA A 75 11.10 -6.67 -10.75
C ALA A 75 12.00 -6.83 -9.52
N SER A 76 11.71 -6.15 -8.41
CA SER A 76 12.59 -6.20 -7.25
C SER A 76 12.55 -7.57 -6.56
N GLU A 77 13.63 -7.86 -5.83
CA GLU A 77 13.75 -9.09 -5.07
C GLU A 77 12.65 -9.18 -4.00
N VAL A 78 12.32 -8.05 -3.39
CA VAL A 78 11.29 -7.99 -2.36
C VAL A 78 9.93 -8.39 -2.94
N HIS A 79 9.59 -7.85 -4.12
CA HIS A 79 8.32 -8.17 -4.74
C HIS A 79 8.22 -9.67 -5.04
N GLN A 80 9.33 -10.27 -5.44
CA GLN A 80 9.34 -11.69 -5.81
C GLN A 80 9.22 -12.59 -4.59
N ALA A 81 9.60 -12.12 -3.42
CA ALA A 81 9.53 -12.92 -2.20
C ALA A 81 8.13 -12.96 -1.58
N VAL A 82 7.22 -12.12 -2.04
CA VAL A 82 5.88 -11.97 -1.48
C VAL A 82 4.86 -12.60 -2.42
N SER A 83 3.87 -13.27 -1.88
CA SER A 83 2.80 -13.85 -2.68
C SER A 83 1.62 -12.89 -2.72
N TYR A 84 1.07 -12.64 -3.91
CA TYR A 84 0.01 -11.68 -4.11
C TYR A 84 -1.25 -12.38 -4.58
N ARG A 85 -2.39 -11.96 -4.05
CA ARG A 85 -3.68 -12.37 -4.60
C ARG A 85 -4.12 -11.31 -5.61
N PRO A 86 -5.07 -11.61 -6.49
CA PRO A 86 -5.55 -10.61 -7.47
C PRO A 86 -6.09 -9.36 -6.78
N ILE A 87 -5.95 -8.23 -7.45
CA ILE A 87 -6.48 -6.97 -6.95
C ILE A 87 -7.99 -6.95 -7.14
N THR A 88 -8.71 -6.58 -6.10
CA THR A 88 -10.16 -6.34 -6.19
C THR A 88 -10.39 -4.83 -6.19
N ARG A 89 -11.17 -4.34 -7.13
CA ARG A 89 -11.48 -2.93 -7.24
C ARG A 89 -12.90 -2.67 -6.77
N TYR A 90 -13.08 -1.57 -6.07
CA TYR A 90 -14.40 -1.15 -5.61
C TYR A 90 -14.61 0.32 -6.00
N GLU A 91 -15.82 0.67 -6.38
CA GLU A 91 -16.12 2.08 -6.63
C GLU A 91 -16.62 2.70 -5.33
N VAL A 92 -16.13 3.90 -5.03
CA VAL A 92 -16.56 4.59 -3.84
C VAL A 92 -17.87 5.27 -4.15
N THR A 93 -18.93 4.87 -3.47
CA THR A 93 -20.27 5.41 -3.70
C THR A 93 -20.76 6.29 -2.57
N GLY A 94 -20.03 6.36 -1.47
CA GLY A 94 -20.41 7.21 -0.35
C GLY A 94 -19.43 7.02 0.80
N GLY A 95 -19.60 7.77 1.85
CA GLY A 95 -18.76 7.61 3.03
C GLY A 95 -18.15 8.92 3.49
N TYR A 96 -17.30 8.80 4.47
CA TYR A 96 -16.67 9.94 5.10
C TYR A 96 -15.26 9.54 5.54
N LEU A 97 -14.30 10.42 5.33
CA LEU A 97 -12.94 10.15 5.73
C LEU A 97 -12.37 11.36 6.45
N ASN A 98 -11.92 11.13 7.67
CA ASN A 98 -11.26 12.16 8.45
C ASN A 98 -10.17 11.47 9.26
N LEU A 99 -8.93 11.60 8.83
CA LEU A 99 -7.78 10.97 9.48
C LEU A 99 -6.77 12.04 9.89
N PRO A 100 -7.14 12.92 10.83
CA PRO A 100 -6.23 13.96 11.27
C PRO A 100 -4.99 13.33 11.88
N GLY A 101 -3.84 13.78 11.52
CA GLY A 101 -2.61 13.23 12.04
C GLY A 101 -2.06 12.05 11.27
N LEU A 102 -2.78 11.50 10.33
CA LEU A 102 -2.28 10.42 9.52
C LEU A 102 -1.70 11.01 8.24
N THR A 103 -0.57 11.63 8.32
CA THR A 103 0.10 12.12 7.13
C THR A 103 1.11 11.10 6.64
N THR A 104 1.77 10.39 7.53
CA THR A 104 2.74 9.38 7.19
C THR A 104 2.65 8.32 8.26
N CYS A 105 2.63 7.05 7.87
CA CYS A 105 2.59 5.96 8.80
C CYS A 105 3.65 4.96 8.35
N ASP A 106 4.90 5.32 8.55
CA ASP A 106 6.01 4.47 8.16
C ASP A 106 6.45 3.61 9.33
N PRO A 107 7.07 2.48 9.08
CA PRO A 107 7.49 1.56 10.15
C PRO A 107 8.70 2.06 10.92
N SER A 108 8.93 3.35 10.96
CA SER A 108 10.08 3.93 11.62
C SER A 108 9.92 3.86 13.12
N PRO A 109 10.94 3.49 13.87
CA PRO A 109 10.85 3.50 15.33
C PRO A 109 10.53 4.87 15.91
N GLN A 110 10.85 5.93 15.21
CA GLN A 110 10.53 7.25 15.70
C GLN A 110 9.07 7.52 15.81
N HIS A 111 8.29 6.92 14.90
CA HIS A 111 6.86 7.11 14.98
C HIS A 111 6.31 6.50 16.25
N ALA A 112 6.77 5.32 16.61
CA ALA A 112 6.30 4.67 17.82
C ALA A 112 6.62 5.50 19.03
N SER A 113 7.79 6.13 19.05
CA SER A 113 8.17 6.88 20.22
C SER A 113 7.46 8.20 20.32
N GLU A 114 6.94 8.68 19.22
CA GLU A 114 6.24 9.95 19.25
C GLU A 114 4.81 9.85 19.58
N GLU A 115 4.36 8.69 19.78
CA GLU A 115 3.03 8.52 20.02
C GLU A 115 2.70 8.68 21.32
N PRO A 116 2.76 9.45 22.00
CA PRO A 116 2.53 9.53 23.27
C PRO A 116 1.32 9.87 23.47
N SER A 117 0.96 10.34 22.99
CA SER A 117 0.04 11.00 23.47
C SER A 117 -1.07 10.93 23.27
#